data_7014e0a80d412f3a12ec25a4f938621a
#
_entry.id   7014e0a80d412f3a12ec25a4f938621a
#
_cell.length_a   1.000
_cell.length_b   1.000
_cell.length_c   1.000
_cell.angle_alpha   90.00
_cell.angle_beta   90.00
_cell.angle_gamma   90.00
#
_symmetry.space_group_name_H-M   'P 1'
#
loop_
_entity.id
_entity.type
_entity.pdbx_description
1 polymer ?
#
loop_
_entity_poly.entity_id
_entity_poly.type
_entity_poly.pdbx_seq_one_letter_code
_entity_poly.pdbx_strand_id
1 'polypeptide(L)'
;MPFDSKWQAERFIKVVKPDVAVFMRYDIWPNHIWELDKKNIPALLVDATMKKKSLRKIPLIKSFHKYVFGKFNKILTISEQDSKGFIEFRCSIEKIEIVGDTRFDRVYNRSLAAKTTKIIDEKILLDKKVLIAGSTWEQDKDVLLPVFKKLAKFDEKVLLIIAPHEPTLLHLEKIENEFA
;
A
#
# COMPACT_ATOMS: atom_id res chain seq x y z
N MET A 1 -6.71 -2.76 -16.53
CA MET A 1 -8.11 -3.13 -16.23
C MET A 1 -9.02 -2.18 -17.01
N PRO A 2 -10.16 -2.62 -17.59
CA PRO A 2 -11.07 -1.74 -18.31
C PRO A 2 -11.75 -0.73 -17.37
N PHE A 3 -12.31 0.36 -17.90
CA PHE A 3 -13.10 1.29 -17.09
C PHE A 3 -14.27 0.59 -16.40
N ASP A 4 -14.67 1.07 -15.21
CA ASP A 4 -15.78 0.49 -14.45
C ASP A 4 -17.14 0.91 -15.03
N SER A 5 -17.42 0.48 -16.24
CA SER A 5 -18.73 0.61 -16.88
C SER A 5 -19.40 -0.77 -17.02
N LYS A 6 -20.73 -0.79 -17.00
CA LYS A 6 -21.51 -2.04 -17.06
C LYS A 6 -21.10 -2.94 -18.24
N TRP A 7 -21.01 -2.37 -19.43
CA TRP A 7 -20.66 -3.10 -20.65
C TRP A 7 -19.22 -3.65 -20.63
N GLN A 8 -18.26 -2.87 -20.13
CA GLN A 8 -16.87 -3.31 -20.05
C GLN A 8 -16.66 -4.36 -18.96
N ALA A 9 -17.34 -4.22 -17.82
CA ALA A 9 -17.33 -5.23 -16.76
C ALA A 9 -17.89 -6.57 -17.26
N GLU A 10 -19.03 -6.56 -17.92
CA GLU A 10 -19.65 -7.74 -18.51
C GLU A 10 -18.72 -8.42 -19.54
N ARG A 11 -18.16 -7.63 -20.47
CA ARG A 11 -17.22 -8.15 -21.46
C ARG A 11 -15.96 -8.73 -20.85
N PHE A 12 -15.39 -8.02 -19.88
CA PHE A 12 -14.18 -8.45 -19.18
C PHE A 12 -14.38 -9.79 -18.46
N ILE A 13 -15.43 -9.90 -17.66
CA ILE A 13 -15.72 -11.13 -16.92
C ILE A 13 -16.08 -12.30 -17.87
N LYS A 14 -16.75 -12.01 -18.99
CA LYS A 14 -17.06 -13.03 -20.00
C LYS A 14 -15.80 -13.58 -20.69
N VAL A 15 -14.77 -12.73 -20.88
CA VAL A 15 -13.50 -13.13 -21.50
C VAL A 15 -12.60 -13.84 -20.51
N VAL A 16 -12.45 -13.27 -19.30
CA VAL A 16 -11.53 -13.79 -18.27
C VAL A 16 -12.07 -15.07 -17.62
N LYS A 17 -13.39 -15.15 -17.42
CA LYS A 17 -14.08 -16.28 -16.75
C LYS A 17 -13.42 -16.66 -15.42
N PRO A 18 -13.31 -15.74 -14.47
CA PRO A 18 -12.63 -16.02 -13.21
C PRO A 18 -13.49 -16.95 -12.33
N ASP A 19 -12.85 -17.85 -11.59
CA ASP A 19 -13.50 -18.67 -10.54
C ASP A 19 -13.69 -17.86 -9.25
N VAL A 20 -12.83 -16.87 -9.02
CA VAL A 20 -12.87 -15.95 -7.88
C VAL A 20 -12.27 -14.60 -8.27
N ALA A 21 -12.79 -13.53 -7.70
CA ALA A 21 -12.24 -12.18 -7.87
C ALA A 21 -11.74 -11.63 -6.53
N VAL A 22 -10.53 -11.09 -6.53
CA VAL A 22 -9.92 -10.47 -5.35
C VAL A 22 -9.73 -8.97 -5.59
N PHE A 23 -10.34 -8.18 -4.72
CA PHE A 23 -10.20 -6.72 -4.70
C PHE A 23 -9.29 -6.32 -3.55
N MET A 24 -8.43 -5.31 -3.77
CA MET A 24 -7.46 -4.90 -2.78
C MET A 24 -7.85 -3.55 -2.15
N ARG A 25 -7.86 -3.49 -0.82
CA ARG A 25 -7.97 -2.26 -0.02
C ARG A 25 -9.24 -1.45 -0.30
N TYR A 26 -9.08 -0.34 -1.01
CA TYR A 26 -10.14 0.62 -1.36
C TYR A 26 -10.44 0.63 -2.86
N ASP A 27 -9.83 -0.26 -3.64
CA ASP A 27 -10.09 -0.40 -5.08
C ASP A 27 -11.42 -1.13 -5.30
N ILE A 28 -12.49 -0.35 -5.21
CA ILE A 28 -13.87 -0.84 -5.33
C ILE A 28 -14.38 -0.49 -6.72
N TRP A 29 -14.74 -1.51 -7.49
CA TRP A 29 -15.23 -1.44 -8.86
C TRP A 29 -16.67 -1.94 -8.92
N PRO A 30 -17.68 -1.08 -8.67
CA PRO A 30 -19.07 -1.51 -8.49
C PRO A 30 -19.65 -2.32 -9.63
N ASN A 31 -19.42 -1.91 -10.89
CA ASN A 31 -19.98 -2.64 -12.03
C ASN A 31 -19.36 -4.05 -12.16
N HIS A 32 -18.07 -4.20 -11.88
CA HIS A 32 -17.42 -5.50 -11.87
C HIS A 32 -17.97 -6.37 -10.73
N ILE A 33 -18.15 -5.82 -9.53
CA ILE A 33 -18.71 -6.55 -8.38
C ILE A 33 -20.12 -7.01 -8.66
N TRP A 34 -20.97 -6.16 -9.25
CA TRP A 34 -22.36 -6.54 -9.60
C TRP A 34 -22.41 -7.61 -10.69
N GLU A 35 -21.51 -7.55 -11.65
CA GLU A 35 -21.47 -8.56 -12.72
C GLU A 35 -20.95 -9.92 -12.21
N LEU A 36 -19.99 -9.89 -11.27
CA LEU A 36 -19.55 -11.10 -10.57
C LEU A 36 -20.69 -11.72 -9.74
N ASP A 37 -21.41 -10.89 -8.97
CA ASP A 37 -22.57 -11.33 -8.16
C ASP A 37 -23.65 -11.96 -9.04
N LYS A 38 -24.00 -11.37 -10.19
CA LYS A 38 -24.96 -11.95 -11.15
C LYS A 38 -24.55 -13.31 -11.68
N LYS A 39 -23.26 -13.55 -11.80
CA LYS A 39 -22.71 -14.82 -12.31
C LYS A 39 -22.39 -15.81 -11.21
N ASN A 40 -22.72 -15.48 -9.94
CA ASN A 40 -22.38 -16.26 -8.75
C ASN A 40 -20.87 -16.53 -8.62
N ILE A 41 -20.05 -15.60 -9.08
CA ILE A 41 -18.60 -15.66 -8.94
C ILE A 41 -18.21 -14.97 -7.62
N PRO A 42 -17.57 -15.68 -6.69
CA PRO A 42 -17.21 -15.11 -5.39
C PRO A 42 -16.23 -13.95 -5.53
N ALA A 43 -16.52 -12.87 -4.77
CA ALA A 43 -15.69 -11.69 -4.67
C ALA A 43 -15.17 -11.51 -3.24
N LEU A 44 -13.87 -11.34 -3.09
CA LEU A 44 -13.18 -11.12 -1.83
C LEU A 44 -12.61 -9.70 -1.80
N LEU A 45 -12.72 -9.02 -0.66
CA LEU A 45 -12.02 -7.75 -0.41
C LEU A 45 -10.90 -8.01 0.60
N VAL A 46 -9.66 -7.83 0.19
CA VAL A 46 -8.46 -8.14 0.98
C VAL A 46 -7.73 -6.84 1.38
N ASP A 47 -7.01 -6.86 2.50
CA ASP A 47 -6.40 -5.69 3.12
C ASP A 47 -7.41 -4.54 3.29
N ALA A 48 -8.65 -4.86 3.58
CA ALA A 48 -9.75 -3.92 3.59
C ALA A 48 -9.57 -2.88 4.71
N THR A 49 -9.67 -1.59 4.32
CA THR A 49 -9.54 -0.47 5.24
C THR A 49 -10.76 0.43 5.21
N MET A 50 -11.15 0.97 6.37
CA MET A 50 -12.24 1.91 6.49
C MET A 50 -11.90 3.05 7.45
N LYS A 51 -11.53 4.22 6.91
CA LYS A 51 -11.22 5.39 7.73
C LYS A 51 -12.43 5.86 8.54
N LYS A 52 -12.22 6.30 9.79
CA LYS A 52 -13.27 6.86 10.66
C LYS A 52 -14.04 7.99 9.96
N LYS A 53 -13.32 8.94 9.34
CA LYS A 53 -13.89 10.08 8.60
C LYS A 53 -13.92 9.79 7.08
N SER A 54 -14.51 8.68 6.66
CA SER A 54 -14.64 8.36 5.24
C SER A 54 -15.84 9.08 4.64
N LEU A 55 -15.69 9.69 3.46
CA LEU A 55 -16.78 10.27 2.67
C LEU A 55 -17.85 9.22 2.31
N ARG A 56 -17.48 7.94 2.28
CA ARG A 56 -18.41 6.82 2.07
C ARG A 56 -19.50 6.73 3.14
N LYS A 57 -19.29 7.36 4.31
CA LYS A 57 -20.25 7.37 5.44
C LYS A 57 -21.34 8.45 5.33
N ILE A 58 -21.25 9.36 4.36
CA ILE A 58 -22.30 10.36 4.07
C ILE A 58 -23.59 9.60 3.67
N PRO A 59 -24.79 9.99 4.17
CA PRO A 59 -26.02 9.18 4.09
C PRO A 59 -26.35 8.61 2.71
N LEU A 60 -26.36 9.42 1.66
CA LEU A 60 -26.65 8.99 0.28
C LEU A 60 -25.55 8.04 -0.24
N ILE A 61 -24.27 8.41 -0.02
CA ILE A 61 -23.11 7.63 -0.44
C ILE A 61 -23.04 6.33 0.37
N LYS A 62 -23.42 6.36 1.64
CA LYS A 62 -23.46 5.19 2.52
C LYS A 62 -24.40 4.11 2.00
N SER A 63 -25.59 4.46 1.54
CA SER A 63 -26.57 3.50 1.00
C SER A 63 -26.02 2.78 -0.24
N PHE A 64 -25.36 3.51 -1.12
CA PHE A 64 -24.69 2.94 -2.28
C PHE A 64 -23.58 1.95 -1.88
N HIS A 65 -22.66 2.38 -0.99
CA HIS A 65 -21.57 1.52 -0.55
C HIS A 65 -22.04 0.32 0.26
N LYS A 66 -23.11 0.45 1.06
CA LYS A 66 -23.74 -0.67 1.73
C LYS A 66 -24.16 -1.75 0.73
N TYR A 67 -24.79 -1.34 -0.38
CA TYR A 67 -25.20 -2.27 -1.42
C TYR A 67 -23.99 -2.94 -2.09
N VAL A 68 -22.94 -2.17 -2.40
CA VAL A 68 -21.72 -2.70 -3.00
C VAL A 68 -20.97 -3.66 -2.06
N PHE A 69 -20.75 -3.26 -0.81
CA PHE A 69 -20.04 -4.10 0.17
C PHE A 69 -20.82 -5.37 0.51
N GLY A 70 -22.15 -5.32 0.49
CA GLY A 70 -23.00 -6.50 0.71
C GLY A 70 -22.80 -7.61 -0.32
N LYS A 71 -22.24 -7.29 -1.50
CA LYS A 71 -21.98 -8.25 -2.58
C LYS A 71 -20.68 -9.04 -2.42
N PHE A 72 -19.79 -8.61 -1.53
CA PHE A 72 -18.60 -9.41 -1.21
C PHE A 72 -18.97 -10.67 -0.41
N ASN A 73 -18.32 -11.77 -0.74
CA ASN A 73 -18.44 -13.03 0.00
C ASN A 73 -17.61 -13.00 1.29
N LYS A 74 -16.42 -12.38 1.25
CA LYS A 74 -15.56 -12.12 2.41
C LYS A 74 -14.93 -10.74 2.33
N ILE A 75 -14.73 -10.12 3.50
CA ILE A 75 -14.04 -8.84 3.69
C ILE A 75 -12.96 -9.08 4.74
N LEU A 76 -11.71 -9.14 4.29
CA LEU A 76 -10.54 -9.40 5.11
C LEU A 76 -9.92 -8.06 5.49
N THR A 77 -10.10 -7.65 6.75
CA THR A 77 -9.71 -6.34 7.25
C THR A 77 -8.32 -6.37 7.90
N ILE A 78 -7.62 -5.25 7.88
CA ILE A 78 -6.30 -5.14 8.48
C ILE A 78 -6.35 -4.91 10.00
N SER A 79 -7.46 -4.42 10.52
CA SER A 79 -7.61 -4.12 11.95
C SER A 79 -9.05 -4.24 12.43
N GLU A 80 -9.21 -4.34 13.75
CA GLU A 80 -10.51 -4.31 14.41
C GLU A 80 -11.27 -2.99 14.13
N GLN A 81 -10.56 -1.88 14.05
CA GLN A 81 -11.16 -0.59 13.71
C GLN A 81 -11.76 -0.59 12.31
N ASP A 82 -11.07 -1.19 11.35
CA ASP A 82 -11.56 -1.32 9.97
C ASP A 82 -12.77 -2.25 9.92
N SER A 83 -12.73 -3.38 10.63
CA SER A 83 -13.84 -4.31 10.78
C SER A 83 -15.10 -3.59 11.29
N LYS A 84 -15.01 -2.83 12.39
CA LYS A 84 -16.10 -1.99 12.90
C LYS A 84 -16.61 -1.01 11.85
N GLY A 85 -15.71 -0.46 11.03
CA GLY A 85 -16.06 0.43 9.93
C GLY A 85 -16.96 -0.23 8.90
N PHE A 86 -16.72 -1.48 8.51
CA PHE A 86 -17.57 -2.24 7.57
C PHE A 86 -18.92 -2.66 8.19
N ILE A 87 -18.95 -2.98 9.49
CA ILE A 87 -20.21 -3.27 10.22
C ILE A 87 -21.16 -2.07 10.16
N GLU A 88 -20.66 -0.83 10.20
CA GLU A 88 -21.48 0.39 10.04
C GLU A 88 -22.22 0.43 8.67
N PHE A 89 -21.72 -0.26 7.65
CA PHE A 89 -22.39 -0.43 6.35
C PHE A 89 -23.32 -1.64 6.32
N ARG A 90 -23.61 -2.25 7.50
CA ARG A 90 -24.45 -3.43 7.66
C ARG A 90 -23.93 -4.66 6.90
N CYS A 91 -22.62 -4.76 6.73
CA CYS A 91 -22.02 -6.03 6.31
C CYS A 91 -22.20 -7.06 7.43
N SER A 92 -22.54 -8.30 7.06
CA SER A 92 -22.66 -9.38 8.03
C SER A 92 -21.30 -9.64 8.68
N ILE A 93 -21.28 -9.81 10.00
CA ILE A 93 -20.06 -10.07 10.77
C ILE A 93 -19.39 -11.38 10.33
N GLU A 94 -20.17 -12.36 9.88
CA GLU A 94 -19.69 -13.66 9.38
C GLU A 94 -18.85 -13.52 8.09
N LYS A 95 -19.06 -12.42 7.35
CA LYS A 95 -18.29 -12.11 6.14
C LYS A 95 -17.00 -11.34 6.44
N ILE A 96 -16.85 -10.82 7.66
CA ILE A 96 -15.72 -9.96 8.03
C ILE A 96 -14.74 -10.76 8.88
N GLU A 97 -13.45 -10.71 8.50
CA GLU A 97 -12.38 -11.37 9.22
C GLU A 97 -11.19 -10.42 9.35
N ILE A 98 -10.52 -10.41 10.50
CA ILE A 98 -9.36 -9.58 10.77
C ILE A 98 -8.12 -10.43 10.52
N VAL A 99 -7.38 -10.12 9.45
CA VAL A 99 -6.23 -10.93 9.00
C VAL A 99 -4.90 -10.18 9.10
N GLY A 100 -4.93 -8.87 9.41
CA GLY A 100 -3.74 -8.03 9.39
C GLY A 100 -3.47 -7.42 8.01
N ASP A 101 -2.30 -6.77 7.88
CA ASP A 101 -1.88 -6.07 6.66
C ASP A 101 -0.78 -6.88 5.97
N THR A 102 -1.07 -7.43 4.80
CA THR A 102 -0.14 -8.29 4.04
C THR A 102 1.17 -7.59 3.66
N ARG A 103 1.22 -6.25 3.73
CA ARG A 103 2.48 -5.50 3.53
C ARG A 103 3.50 -5.80 4.61
N PHE A 104 3.06 -6.01 5.86
CA PHE A 104 3.99 -6.33 6.95
C PHE A 104 4.62 -7.70 6.77
N ASP A 105 3.87 -8.70 6.31
CA ASP A 105 4.41 -10.03 6.01
C ASP A 105 5.51 -9.95 4.95
N ARG A 106 5.26 -9.16 3.90
CA ARG A 106 6.23 -8.93 2.84
C ARG A 106 7.49 -8.21 3.35
N VAL A 107 7.33 -7.18 4.18
CA VAL A 107 8.46 -6.45 4.78
C VAL A 107 9.24 -7.36 5.72
N TYR A 108 8.55 -8.14 6.55
CA TYR A 108 9.17 -9.09 7.46
C TYR A 108 10.01 -10.13 6.71
N ASN A 109 9.44 -10.80 5.71
CA ASN A 109 10.15 -11.80 4.91
C ASN A 109 11.37 -11.20 4.18
N ARG A 110 11.22 -9.98 3.63
CA ARG A 110 12.35 -9.26 3.03
C ARG A 110 13.43 -8.91 4.05
N SER A 111 13.05 -8.51 5.26
CA SER A 111 14.01 -8.19 6.31
C SER A 111 14.82 -9.41 6.73
N LEU A 112 14.17 -10.59 6.79
CA LEU A 112 14.88 -11.86 7.07
C LEU A 112 15.88 -12.19 5.96
N ALA A 113 15.47 -12.08 4.71
CA ALA A 113 16.37 -12.30 3.56
C ALA A 113 17.53 -11.29 3.53
N ALA A 114 17.26 -10.02 3.86
CA ALA A 114 18.28 -8.96 3.88
C ALA A 114 19.35 -9.19 4.97
N LYS A 115 19.03 -9.86 6.08
CA LYS A 115 20.02 -10.20 7.13
C LYS A 115 21.12 -11.13 6.63
N THR A 116 20.85 -11.91 5.59
CA THR A 116 21.84 -12.83 4.99
C THR A 116 22.57 -12.19 3.80
N THR A 117 22.12 -11.04 3.34
CA THR A 117 22.69 -10.34 2.17
C THR A 117 23.43 -9.09 2.62
N LYS A 118 24.74 -9.07 2.47
CA LYS A 118 25.56 -7.88 2.74
C LYS A 118 25.46 -6.94 1.54
N ILE A 119 24.61 -5.92 1.63
CA ILE A 119 24.43 -4.90 0.58
C ILE A 119 25.53 -3.84 0.66
N ILE A 120 26.00 -3.54 1.87
CA ILE A 120 27.03 -2.52 2.13
C ILE A 120 28.19 -3.22 2.81
N ASP A 121 29.41 -2.92 2.39
CA ASP A 121 30.61 -3.45 3.03
C ASP A 121 30.67 -2.98 4.49
N GLU A 122 30.83 -3.92 5.41
CA GLU A 122 30.95 -3.63 6.85
C GLU A 122 32.08 -2.66 7.17
N LYS A 123 33.15 -2.64 6.35
CA LYS A 123 34.28 -1.72 6.50
C LYS A 123 33.84 -0.25 6.37
N ILE A 124 32.84 0.03 5.51
CA ILE A 124 32.31 1.38 5.32
C ILE A 124 31.50 1.82 6.56
N LEU A 125 30.87 0.86 7.23
CA LEU A 125 30.02 1.10 8.40
C LEU A 125 30.78 1.11 9.72
N LEU A 126 32.04 0.59 9.72
CA LEU A 126 32.84 0.45 10.93
C LEU A 126 33.08 1.81 11.60
N ASP A 127 32.74 1.90 12.87
CA ASP A 127 32.86 3.12 13.71
C ASP A 127 32.08 4.34 13.16
N LYS A 128 31.05 4.11 12.32
CA LYS A 128 30.19 5.16 11.76
C LYS A 128 28.86 5.23 12.47
N LYS A 129 28.35 6.47 12.60
CA LYS A 129 26.97 6.77 12.99
C LYS A 129 26.13 6.88 11.73
N VAL A 130 25.37 5.84 11.43
CA VAL A 130 24.66 5.71 10.15
C VAL A 130 23.28 6.33 10.26
N LEU A 131 23.01 7.33 9.41
CA LEU A 131 21.68 7.88 9.15
C LEU A 131 21.14 7.29 7.85
N ILE A 132 19.99 6.63 7.89
CA ILE A 132 19.34 6.05 6.70
C ILE A 132 18.11 6.88 6.35
N ALA A 133 18.11 7.46 5.15
CA ALA A 133 16.99 8.19 4.58
C ALA A 133 16.35 7.35 3.46
N GLY A 134 15.27 6.65 3.80
CA GLY A 134 14.57 5.75 2.88
C GLY A 134 13.35 6.36 2.24
N SER A 135 13.12 6.05 0.95
CA SER A 135 11.97 6.53 0.18
C SER A 135 11.90 8.06 0.07
N THR A 136 13.04 8.71 -0.10
CA THR A 136 13.12 10.17 -0.21
C THR A 136 12.62 10.66 -1.56
N TRP A 137 11.92 11.79 -1.53
CA TRP A 137 11.49 12.56 -2.72
C TRP A 137 12.43 13.73 -2.98
N GLU A 138 12.26 14.39 -4.12
CA GLU A 138 13.08 15.55 -4.52
C GLU A 138 13.07 16.64 -3.43
N GLN A 139 11.91 16.95 -2.86
CA GLN A 139 11.75 17.98 -1.82
C GLN A 139 12.43 17.61 -0.49
N ASP A 140 12.55 16.32 -0.17
CA ASP A 140 13.21 15.89 1.07
C ASP A 140 14.70 16.21 1.05
N LYS A 141 15.32 16.23 -0.14
CA LYS A 141 16.74 16.55 -0.29
C LYS A 141 17.06 17.97 0.14
N ASP A 142 16.19 18.92 -0.18
CA ASP A 142 16.38 20.35 0.12
C ASP A 142 16.54 20.60 1.63
N VAL A 143 15.99 19.72 2.45
CA VAL A 143 16.10 19.76 3.92
C VAL A 143 17.22 18.85 4.41
N LEU A 144 17.25 17.62 3.91
CA LEU A 144 18.16 16.56 4.40
C LEU A 144 19.63 16.89 4.15
N LEU A 145 19.98 17.30 2.92
CA LEU A 145 21.38 17.49 2.54
C LEU A 145 22.07 18.66 3.26
N PRO A 146 21.46 19.86 3.40
CA PRO A 146 22.05 20.93 4.20
C PRO A 146 22.24 20.55 5.67
N VAL A 147 21.28 19.80 6.25
CA VAL A 147 21.38 19.33 7.63
C VAL A 147 22.52 18.32 7.77
N PHE A 148 22.60 17.35 6.86
CA PHE A 148 23.67 16.36 6.86
C PHE A 148 25.06 17.02 6.69
N LYS A 149 25.21 17.96 5.76
CA LYS A 149 26.48 18.72 5.56
C LYS A 149 26.92 19.46 6.85
N LYS A 150 25.95 19.95 7.64
CA LYS A 150 26.27 20.55 8.95
C LYS A 150 26.72 19.51 9.96
N LEU A 151 25.97 18.39 10.06
CA LEU A 151 26.31 17.30 10.98
C LEU A 151 27.68 16.70 10.69
N ALA A 152 28.03 16.48 9.43
CA ALA A 152 29.32 15.95 9.01
C ALA A 152 30.51 16.86 9.38
N LYS A 153 30.27 18.17 9.50
CA LYS A 153 31.29 19.11 10.00
C LYS A 153 31.58 18.99 11.51
N PHE A 154 30.56 18.53 12.28
CA PHE A 154 30.72 18.35 13.73
C PHE A 154 31.21 16.94 14.09
N ASP A 155 30.91 15.96 13.26
CA ASP A 155 31.28 14.57 13.52
C ASP A 155 31.53 13.84 12.20
N GLU A 156 32.80 13.58 11.90
CA GLU A 156 33.26 12.87 10.69
C GLU A 156 32.81 11.39 10.66
N LYS A 157 32.31 10.87 11.78
CA LYS A 157 31.77 9.51 11.86
C LYS A 157 30.35 9.39 11.33
N VAL A 158 29.68 10.49 11.05
CA VAL A 158 28.32 10.45 10.49
C VAL A 158 28.36 10.03 9.04
N LEU A 159 27.59 9.01 8.70
CA LEU A 159 27.41 8.49 7.35
C LEU A 159 25.94 8.57 6.96
N LEU A 160 25.65 9.12 5.78
CA LEU A 160 24.30 9.17 5.23
C LEU A 160 24.12 8.12 4.11
N ILE A 161 23.12 7.30 4.25
CA ILE A 161 22.66 6.38 3.21
C ILE A 161 21.31 6.85 2.71
N ILE A 162 21.22 7.20 1.42
CA ILE A 162 19.99 7.66 0.78
C ILE A 162 19.47 6.55 -0.13
N ALA A 163 18.19 6.20 0.05
CA ALA A 163 17.45 5.31 -0.85
C ALA A 163 16.25 6.07 -1.41
N PRO A 164 16.34 6.69 -2.60
CA PRO A 164 15.26 7.46 -3.20
C PRO A 164 14.02 6.61 -3.48
N HIS A 165 12.84 7.24 -3.48
CA HIS A 165 11.58 6.58 -3.83
C HIS A 165 11.58 6.09 -5.28
N GLU A 166 12.14 6.89 -6.18
CA GLU A 166 12.36 6.56 -7.60
C GLU A 166 13.86 6.63 -7.91
N PRO A 167 14.62 5.53 -7.79
CA PRO A 167 16.06 5.50 -8.00
C PRO A 167 16.42 5.43 -9.50
N THR A 168 16.04 6.46 -10.28
CA THR A 168 16.50 6.61 -11.66
C THR A 168 17.95 7.08 -11.71
N LEU A 169 18.69 6.71 -12.76
CA LEU A 169 20.07 7.14 -12.94
C LEU A 169 20.20 8.67 -12.85
N LEU A 170 19.32 9.39 -13.52
CA LEU A 170 19.31 10.87 -13.49
C LEU A 170 19.12 11.43 -12.07
N HIS A 171 18.28 10.76 -11.25
CA HIS A 171 18.06 11.19 -9.88
C HIS A 171 19.27 10.90 -8.98
N LEU A 172 19.91 9.75 -9.17
CA LEU A 172 21.12 9.39 -8.44
C LEU A 172 22.29 10.32 -8.79
N GLU A 173 22.51 10.61 -10.08
CA GLU A 173 23.53 11.57 -10.55
C GLU A 173 23.33 12.97 -9.98
N LYS A 174 22.08 13.44 -9.89
CA LYS A 174 21.79 14.74 -9.23
C LYS A 174 22.17 14.74 -7.77
N ILE A 175 21.90 13.66 -7.03
CA ILE A 175 22.28 13.55 -5.62
C ILE A 175 23.82 13.55 -5.51
N GLU A 176 24.50 12.78 -6.33
CA GLU A 176 25.96 12.69 -6.33
C GLU A 176 26.63 14.05 -6.59
N ASN A 177 26.14 14.78 -7.59
CA ASN A 177 26.66 16.11 -7.94
C ASN A 177 26.50 17.16 -6.83
N GLU A 178 25.59 16.98 -5.88
CA GLU A 178 25.44 17.86 -4.73
C GLU A 178 26.50 17.63 -3.64
N PHE A 179 27.23 16.51 -3.71
CA PHE A 179 28.31 16.16 -2.78
C PHE A 179 29.72 16.34 -3.40
N ALA A 180 29.81 16.46 -4.72
CA ALA A 180 31.04 16.72 -5.43
C ALA A 180 31.46 18.21 -5.30
#